data_df75f9b8d33eaf1d3071575601be4db5
#
_entry.id   df75f9b8d33eaf1d3071575601be4db5
#
_cell.length_a   1.000
_cell.length_b   1.000
_cell.length_c   1.000
_cell.angle_alpha   90.00
_cell.angle_beta   90.00
_cell.angle_gamma   90.00
#
_symmetry.space_group_name_H-M   'P 1'
#
loop_
_entity.id
_entity.type
_entity.pdbx_description
1 polymer ?
#
loop_
_entity_poly.entity_id
_entity_poly.type
_entity_poly.pdbx_seq_one_letter_code
_entity_poly.pdbx_strand_id
1 'polypeptide(L)'
;MRLRKWRDVGRPEAALVGVQYLTYQRSPRAAWIVRRSPAGSWLFSGTRLRVGAHFSRGGVEIDQLTSASPRGIQVMAEIPNLFGAGKTAQMTYYETGSGAKVFAAGAFHLTRSVTSDPITWRLLENLWWKLANP
;
A
#
# COMPACT_ATOMS: atom_id res chain seq x y z
N MET A 1 24.49 21.86 -1.16
CA MET A 1 24.32 20.60 -0.39
C MET A 1 23.43 19.66 -1.19
N ARG A 2 23.89 18.47 -1.56
CA ARG A 2 23.07 17.50 -2.32
C ARG A 2 22.35 16.61 -1.31
N LEU A 3 21.03 16.65 -1.28
CA LEU A 3 20.23 15.74 -0.48
C LEU A 3 20.43 14.30 -0.98
N ARG A 4 20.70 13.38 -0.06
CA ARG A 4 20.78 11.93 -0.33
C ARG A 4 19.51 11.25 0.15
N LYS A 5 19.02 10.28 -0.62
CA LYS A 5 17.97 9.37 -0.17
C LYS A 5 18.57 8.35 0.80
N TRP A 6 17.77 7.80 1.69
CA TRP A 6 18.22 6.77 2.64
C TRP A 6 18.86 5.57 1.94
N ARG A 7 18.30 5.17 0.79
CA ARG A 7 18.86 4.10 -0.04
C ARG A 7 20.27 4.39 -0.56
N ASP A 8 20.61 5.65 -0.76
CA ASP A 8 21.94 6.07 -1.24
C ASP A 8 23.02 5.94 -0.15
N VAL A 9 22.61 5.68 1.10
CA VAL A 9 23.50 5.45 2.25
C VAL A 9 23.32 4.05 2.86
N GLY A 10 22.84 3.10 2.06
CA GLY A 10 22.69 1.71 2.46
C GLY A 10 21.51 1.43 3.42
N ARG A 11 20.54 2.36 3.53
CA ARG A 11 19.35 2.23 4.36
C ARG A 11 18.08 2.40 3.51
N PRO A 12 17.72 1.41 2.67
CA PRO A 12 16.55 1.52 1.80
C PRO A 12 15.26 1.63 2.62
N GLU A 13 14.39 2.51 2.21
CA GLU A 13 13.09 2.78 2.86
C GLU A 13 12.24 1.51 2.98
N ALA A 14 12.32 0.65 1.97
CA ALA A 14 11.59 -0.62 1.95
C ALA A 14 11.90 -1.52 3.15
N ALA A 15 13.10 -1.45 3.71
CA ALA A 15 13.46 -2.23 4.90
C ALA A 15 12.67 -1.81 6.16
N LEU A 16 12.15 -0.57 6.19
CA LEU A 16 11.40 -0.01 7.30
C LEU A 16 9.90 0.03 7.03
N VAL A 17 9.49 0.59 5.88
CA VAL A 17 8.07 0.81 5.58
C VAL A 17 7.47 -0.24 4.65
N GLY A 18 8.27 -1.23 4.23
CA GLY A 18 7.85 -2.35 3.41
C GLY A 18 7.93 -2.10 1.91
N VAL A 19 7.79 -0.86 1.47
CA VAL A 19 7.85 -0.46 0.07
C VAL A 19 8.84 0.67 -0.14
N GLN A 20 9.21 0.89 -1.38
CA GLN A 20 10.14 1.94 -1.78
C GLN A 20 9.53 2.80 -2.86
N TYR A 21 9.67 4.12 -2.71
CA TYR A 21 9.34 5.08 -3.74
C TYR A 21 9.99 4.71 -5.07
N LEU A 22 9.20 4.57 -6.10
CA LEU A 22 9.66 4.26 -7.43
C LEU A 22 9.67 5.49 -8.32
N THR A 23 8.51 6.14 -8.47
CA THR A 23 8.36 7.27 -9.39
C THR A 23 7.09 8.08 -9.12
N TYR A 24 7.04 9.26 -9.72
CA TYR A 24 5.95 10.23 -9.62
C TYR A 24 5.49 10.65 -11.02
N GLN A 25 4.19 10.76 -11.22
CA GLN A 25 3.55 11.41 -12.38
C GLN A 25 2.21 12.04 -11.94
N ARG A 26 1.87 13.21 -12.48
CA ARG A 26 0.61 13.90 -12.14
C ARG A 26 -0.65 13.11 -12.54
N SER A 27 -0.54 12.26 -13.54
CA SER A 27 -1.54 11.30 -14.03
C SER A 27 -0.84 10.10 -14.68
N PRO A 28 -1.46 8.92 -14.84
CA PRO A 28 -2.86 8.60 -14.59
C PRO A 28 -3.18 8.30 -13.12
N ARG A 29 -4.47 8.04 -12.87
CA ARG A 29 -5.00 7.44 -11.64
C ARG A 29 -5.87 6.25 -12.01
N ALA A 30 -5.75 5.15 -11.26
CA ALA A 30 -6.54 3.96 -11.51
C ALA A 30 -7.06 3.34 -10.20
N ALA A 31 -8.02 2.44 -10.33
CA ALA A 31 -8.57 1.72 -9.19
C ALA A 31 -7.55 0.71 -8.64
N TRP A 32 -7.58 0.51 -7.34
CA TRP A 32 -6.90 -0.57 -6.67
C TRP A 32 -7.57 -1.90 -7.01
N ILE A 33 -6.78 -2.95 -7.20
CA ILE A 33 -7.25 -4.31 -7.42
C ILE A 33 -6.88 -5.14 -6.19
N VAL A 34 -7.87 -5.73 -5.54
CA VAL A 34 -7.66 -6.60 -4.36
C VAL A 34 -6.83 -7.82 -4.73
N ARG A 35 -5.78 -8.08 -3.97
CA ARG A 35 -4.94 -9.26 -4.11
C ARG A 35 -5.22 -10.28 -3.01
N ARG A 36 -4.89 -11.55 -3.28
CA ARG A 36 -5.02 -12.60 -2.28
C ARG A 36 -3.91 -12.46 -1.24
N SER A 37 -4.30 -12.20 0.00
CA SER A 37 -3.37 -12.20 1.13
C SER A 37 -4.10 -12.57 2.42
N PRO A 38 -3.45 -13.19 3.42
CA PRO A 38 -4.04 -13.44 4.73
C PRO A 38 -4.56 -12.16 5.41
N ALA A 39 -3.82 -11.07 5.31
CA ALA A 39 -4.24 -9.79 5.87
C ALA A 39 -5.44 -9.16 5.15
N GLY A 40 -5.73 -9.56 3.91
CA GLY A 40 -6.92 -9.13 3.17
C GLY A 40 -8.22 -9.51 3.88
N SER A 41 -8.23 -10.58 4.67
CA SER A 41 -9.41 -11.04 5.39
C SER A 41 -9.92 -10.00 6.40
N TRP A 42 -9.03 -9.33 7.14
CA TRP A 42 -9.40 -8.29 8.08
C TRP A 42 -9.52 -6.91 7.42
N LEU A 43 -8.61 -6.55 6.50
CA LEU A 43 -8.59 -5.24 5.87
C LEU A 43 -9.89 -4.97 5.09
N PHE A 44 -10.34 -5.95 4.31
CA PHE A 44 -11.54 -5.83 3.47
C PHE A 44 -12.81 -6.36 4.15
N SER A 45 -12.78 -6.66 5.45
CA SER A 45 -13.95 -7.11 6.21
C SER A 45 -15.08 -6.08 6.14
N GLY A 46 -16.31 -6.54 5.85
CA GLY A 46 -17.50 -5.69 5.74
C GLY A 46 -17.58 -4.84 4.47
N THR A 47 -16.57 -4.88 3.57
CA THR A 47 -16.60 -4.12 2.31
C THR A 47 -17.26 -4.84 1.15
N ARG A 48 -17.50 -6.15 1.26
CA ARG A 48 -17.93 -7.06 0.17
C ARG A 48 -16.89 -7.20 -0.97
N LEU A 49 -15.72 -6.60 -0.85
CA LEU A 49 -14.64 -6.77 -1.83
C LEU A 49 -14.11 -8.20 -1.80
N ARG A 50 -13.82 -8.74 -2.98
CA ARG A 50 -13.19 -10.05 -3.18
C ARG A 50 -11.90 -9.89 -3.99
N VAL A 51 -11.06 -10.91 -4.00
CA VAL A 51 -9.87 -10.94 -4.85
C VAL A 51 -10.25 -10.62 -6.29
N GLY A 52 -9.53 -9.70 -6.91
CA GLY A 52 -9.81 -9.16 -8.24
C GLY A 52 -10.79 -7.98 -8.27
N ALA A 53 -11.51 -7.69 -7.18
CA ALA A 53 -12.39 -6.54 -7.12
C ALA A 53 -11.61 -5.22 -7.20
N HIS A 54 -12.24 -4.23 -7.80
CA HIS A 54 -11.71 -2.88 -7.93
C HIS A 54 -12.35 -1.96 -6.88
N PHE A 55 -11.56 -1.08 -6.28
CA PHE A 55 -12.05 -0.10 -5.31
C PHE A 55 -11.20 1.17 -5.31
N SER A 56 -11.77 2.27 -4.82
CA SER A 56 -11.08 3.55 -4.66
C SER A 56 -10.21 3.93 -5.87
N ARG A 57 -9.28 4.84 -5.72
CA ARG A 57 -8.30 5.20 -6.76
C ARG A 57 -6.99 5.60 -6.10
N GLY A 58 -5.87 5.24 -6.74
CA GLY A 58 -4.53 5.68 -6.37
C GLY A 58 -3.79 6.27 -7.56
N GLY A 59 -2.73 6.99 -7.31
CA GLY A 59 -1.90 7.58 -8.35
C GLY A 59 -0.97 8.67 -7.82
N VAL A 60 -0.43 9.46 -8.71
CA VAL A 60 0.52 10.55 -8.48
C VAL A 60 1.90 10.06 -8.09
N GLU A 61 2.00 9.23 -7.08
CA GLU A 61 3.23 8.58 -6.64
C GLU A 61 2.97 7.09 -6.55
N ILE A 62 3.95 6.28 -6.81
CA ILE A 62 3.88 4.84 -6.59
C ILE A 62 5.09 4.35 -5.80
N ASP A 63 4.78 3.46 -4.85
CA ASP A 63 5.75 2.68 -4.12
C ASP A 63 5.52 1.20 -4.39
N GLN A 64 6.60 0.43 -4.43
CA GLN A 64 6.52 -1.01 -4.63
C GLN A 64 7.56 -1.77 -3.81
N LEU A 65 7.36 -3.08 -3.71
CA LEU A 65 8.30 -4.00 -3.08
C LEU A 65 9.67 -3.97 -3.79
N THR A 66 10.71 -4.20 -2.99
CA THR A 66 12.09 -4.41 -3.47
C THR A 66 12.71 -5.61 -2.76
N SER A 67 13.92 -5.97 -3.15
CA SER A 67 14.69 -7.01 -2.45
C SER A 67 15.00 -6.68 -0.98
N ALA A 68 14.88 -5.40 -0.58
CA ALA A 68 15.08 -4.95 0.79
C ALA A 68 13.79 -5.00 1.63
N SER A 69 12.62 -5.28 1.03
CA SER A 69 11.35 -5.39 1.76
C SER A 69 11.40 -6.55 2.75
N PRO A 70 10.75 -6.42 3.94
CA PRO A 70 10.74 -7.46 4.96
C PRO A 70 10.19 -8.79 4.45
N ARG A 71 10.76 -9.90 4.94
CA ARG A 71 10.20 -11.22 4.66
C ARG A 71 8.79 -11.33 5.25
N GLY A 72 7.89 -12.00 4.53
CA GLY A 72 6.50 -12.17 4.96
C GLY A 72 5.60 -10.97 4.73
N ILE A 73 6.10 -9.89 4.11
CA ILE A 73 5.27 -8.78 3.69
C ILE A 73 4.19 -9.25 2.71
N GLN A 74 2.98 -8.73 2.88
CA GLN A 74 1.81 -9.11 2.11
C GLN A 74 1.36 -7.97 1.22
N VAL A 75 1.11 -8.25 -0.05
CA VAL A 75 0.46 -7.32 -0.98
C VAL A 75 -1.05 -7.50 -0.85
N MET A 76 -1.74 -6.49 -0.36
CA MET A 76 -3.18 -6.47 -0.10
C MET A 76 -3.97 -6.06 -1.34
N ALA A 77 -3.46 -5.06 -2.04
CA ALA A 77 -4.01 -4.56 -3.30
C ALA A 77 -2.90 -3.95 -4.15
N GLU A 78 -3.12 -3.84 -5.44
CA GLU A 78 -2.18 -3.15 -6.31
C GLU A 78 -2.86 -2.43 -7.47
N ILE A 79 -2.15 -1.47 -8.07
CA ILE A 79 -2.50 -0.85 -9.35
C ILE A 79 -1.40 -1.26 -10.34
N PRO A 80 -1.64 -2.29 -11.16
CA PRO A 80 -0.61 -2.80 -12.05
C PRO A 80 -0.26 -1.77 -13.13
N ASN A 81 1.04 -1.64 -13.40
CA ASN A 81 1.57 -0.86 -14.51
C ASN A 81 1.01 0.58 -14.62
N LEU A 82 0.70 1.21 -13.49
CA LEU A 82 0.06 2.52 -13.43
C LEU A 82 0.81 3.59 -14.26
N PHE A 83 2.14 3.51 -14.25
CA PHE A 83 3.02 4.43 -15.01
C PHE A 83 3.87 3.69 -16.05
N GLY A 84 3.33 2.61 -16.62
CA GLY A 84 3.99 1.78 -17.62
C GLY A 84 4.50 0.45 -17.05
N ALA A 85 5.01 -0.40 -17.90
CA ALA A 85 5.42 -1.76 -17.57
C ALA A 85 6.34 -1.82 -16.34
N GLY A 86 6.02 -2.68 -15.39
CA GLY A 86 6.77 -2.90 -14.16
C GLY A 86 6.64 -1.78 -13.10
N LYS A 87 5.87 -0.72 -13.37
CA LYS A 87 5.64 0.39 -12.43
C LYS A 87 4.28 0.22 -11.75
N THR A 88 4.23 -0.65 -10.76
CA THR A 88 3.01 -1.07 -10.05
C THR A 88 2.99 -0.45 -8.67
N ALA A 89 1.90 0.24 -8.31
CA ALA A 89 1.67 0.65 -6.93
C ALA A 89 1.24 -0.56 -6.10
N GLN A 90 1.80 -0.74 -4.90
CA GLN A 90 1.52 -1.89 -4.05
C GLN A 90 1.15 -1.47 -2.64
N MET A 91 -0.08 -1.74 -2.25
CA MET A 91 -0.58 -1.60 -0.89
C MET A 91 -0.13 -2.82 -0.08
N THR A 92 0.62 -2.58 0.99
CA THR A 92 1.27 -3.68 1.71
C THR A 92 1.03 -3.63 3.21
N TYR A 93 1.20 -4.80 3.84
CA TYR A 93 1.15 -4.98 5.29
C TYR A 93 2.15 -6.03 5.73
N TYR A 94 2.77 -5.81 6.88
CA TYR A 94 3.54 -6.82 7.60
C TYR A 94 3.57 -6.55 9.09
N GLU A 95 3.93 -7.56 9.86
CA GLU A 95 4.19 -7.45 11.29
C GLU A 95 5.67 -7.79 11.56
N THR A 96 6.29 -7.02 12.43
CA THR A 96 7.67 -7.27 12.86
C THR A 96 7.70 -8.41 13.88
N GLY A 97 8.88 -8.99 14.11
CA GLY A 97 9.05 -9.99 15.18
C GLY A 97 8.75 -9.47 16.59
N SER A 98 8.76 -8.14 16.80
CA SER A 98 8.37 -7.50 18.06
C SER A 98 6.87 -7.16 18.14
N GLY A 99 6.08 -7.53 17.12
CA GLY A 99 4.64 -7.28 17.07
C GLY A 99 4.24 -5.91 16.51
N ALA A 100 5.19 -5.06 16.10
CA ALA A 100 4.84 -3.80 15.43
C ALA A 100 4.20 -4.06 14.06
N LYS A 101 3.16 -3.31 13.76
CA LYS A 101 2.36 -3.46 12.55
C LYS A 101 2.64 -2.31 11.60
N VAL A 102 2.91 -2.62 10.35
CA VAL A 102 3.26 -1.63 9.33
C VAL A 102 2.35 -1.80 8.13
N PHE A 103 1.69 -0.71 7.76
CA PHE A 103 0.88 -0.61 6.55
C PHE A 103 1.43 0.51 5.66
N ALA A 104 1.56 0.22 4.38
CA ALA A 104 1.90 1.22 3.36
C ALA A 104 0.81 1.25 2.30
N ALA A 105 0.30 2.45 2.01
CA ALA A 105 -0.74 2.63 0.99
C ALA A 105 -0.21 2.40 -0.44
N GLY A 106 1.08 2.66 -0.69
CA GLY A 106 1.74 2.41 -1.97
C GLY A 106 1.44 3.41 -3.09
N ALA A 107 0.52 4.34 -2.87
CA ALA A 107 0.24 5.48 -3.74
C ALA A 107 -0.56 6.54 -3.00
N PHE A 108 -0.56 7.77 -3.55
CA PHE A 108 -1.41 8.85 -3.04
C PHE A 108 -2.89 8.63 -3.37
N HIS A 109 -3.74 9.42 -2.75
CA HIS A 109 -5.18 9.53 -2.96
C HIS A 109 -6.04 8.39 -2.41
N LEU A 110 -5.51 7.42 -1.68
CA LEU A 110 -6.35 6.40 -1.03
C LEU A 110 -7.47 7.04 -0.18
N THR A 111 -7.13 8.06 0.59
CA THR A 111 -8.07 8.72 1.52
C THR A 111 -8.94 9.82 0.90
N ARG A 112 -8.71 10.15 -0.38
CA ARG A 112 -9.41 11.29 -1.01
C ARG A 112 -10.92 11.11 -1.08
N SER A 113 -11.39 9.88 -1.21
CA SER A 113 -12.82 9.55 -1.31
C SER A 113 -13.43 9.08 0.00
N VAL A 114 -12.72 9.19 1.13
CA VAL A 114 -13.18 8.65 2.42
C VAL A 114 -14.56 9.16 2.84
N THR A 115 -14.87 10.42 2.58
CA THR A 115 -16.16 11.01 2.93
C THR A 115 -17.30 10.67 1.97
N SER A 116 -17.01 10.12 0.80
CA SER A 116 -17.99 9.85 -0.26
C SER A 116 -18.04 8.37 -0.68
N ASP A 117 -17.08 7.56 -0.26
CA ASP A 117 -16.98 6.14 -0.58
C ASP A 117 -17.02 5.27 0.68
N PRO A 118 -18.16 4.61 0.96
CA PRO A 118 -18.31 3.73 2.13
C PRO A 118 -17.28 2.59 2.18
N ILE A 119 -16.78 2.14 1.03
CA ILE A 119 -15.76 1.09 0.96
C ILE A 119 -14.45 1.61 1.51
N THR A 120 -14.01 2.77 1.04
CA THR A 120 -12.78 3.42 1.54
C THR A 120 -12.91 3.75 3.03
N TRP A 121 -14.06 4.24 3.49
CA TRP A 121 -14.31 4.47 4.91
C TRP A 121 -14.13 3.19 5.73
N ARG A 122 -14.82 2.11 5.35
CA ARG A 122 -14.73 0.82 6.07
C ARG A 122 -13.31 0.25 6.09
N LEU A 123 -12.58 0.37 4.99
CA LEU A 123 -11.18 -0.05 4.91
C LEU A 123 -10.32 0.72 5.93
N LEU A 124 -10.49 2.03 6.03
CA LEU A 124 -9.73 2.86 6.99
C LEU A 124 -10.12 2.56 8.44
N GLU A 125 -11.40 2.28 8.72
CA GLU A 125 -11.81 1.80 10.06
C GLU A 125 -11.12 0.48 10.42
N ASN A 126 -11.15 -0.50 9.51
CA ASN A 126 -10.50 -1.79 9.73
C ASN A 126 -8.98 -1.62 9.96
N LEU A 127 -8.36 -0.75 9.17
CA LEU A 127 -6.94 -0.44 9.32
C LEU A 127 -6.64 0.21 10.66
N TRP A 128 -7.43 1.20 11.06
CA TRP A 128 -7.29 1.86 12.35
C TRP A 128 -7.37 0.87 13.51
N TRP A 129 -8.42 0.04 13.52
CA TRP A 129 -8.60 -0.97 14.56
C TRP A 129 -7.41 -1.96 14.60
N LYS A 130 -6.94 -2.41 13.46
CA LYS A 130 -5.80 -3.35 13.39
C LYS A 130 -4.50 -2.73 13.88
N LEU A 131 -4.23 -1.46 13.56
CA LEU A 131 -3.00 -0.79 13.95
C LEU A 131 -3.02 -0.31 15.40
N ALA A 132 -4.18 0.11 15.91
CA ALA A 132 -4.32 0.67 17.26
C ALA A 132 -4.44 -0.39 18.35
N ASN A 133 -4.82 -1.61 18.02
CA ASN A 133 -4.95 -2.68 19.00
C ASN A 133 -3.77 -3.66 18.89
N PRO A 134 -3.13 -3.99 20.02
CA PRO A 134 -1.99 -4.89 20.05
C PRO A 134 -2.32 -6.33 19.60
#